data_8035547fbe641c0055c47a87c0e9d129
#
_entry.id   8035547fbe641c0055c47a87c0e9d129
#
_cell.length_a   1.000
_cell.length_b   1.000
_cell.length_c   1.000
_cell.angle_alpha   90.00
_cell.angle_beta   90.00
_cell.angle_gamma   90.00
#
_symmetry.space_group_name_H-M   'P 1'
#
loop_
_entity.id
_entity.type
_entity.pdbx_description
1 polymer ?
#
loop_
_entity_poly.entity_id
_entity_poly.type
_entity_poly.pdbx_seq_one_letter_code
_entity_poly.pdbx_strand_id
1 'polypeptide(L)'
;METRRITAEEARKLAERRLTAEERVCFDLFSLILEREDALCRSDGAHCLLAQSREDTPLWVWLSHELPEAAEDEAAAGLAESLARCPALHVTLDPDRGQGVLRKAAERSGLTPETVLPMNVYACRKLSPLPLRGHAVVPREEHRPVMATLLRQMALDAEGQEVPEAAAADFAQAMVGSDRLLLWEDGDIRAMAMIAHIGDGMGRINTVVTERNSRGRGYAGMLTAALCEKLLAQGLTPMLYADAGNPSSNRAYQKIGMEACGQVTEYRWK
;
A
#
# COMPACT_ATOMS: atom_id res chain seq x y z
N MET A 1 -5.49 29.43 5.11
CA MET A 1 -6.23 28.69 6.19
C MET A 1 -5.19 27.81 6.85
N GLU A 2 -5.00 27.93 8.16
CA GLU A 2 -4.01 27.13 8.88
C GLU A 2 -4.41 25.65 8.95
N THR A 3 -3.45 24.73 8.77
CA THR A 3 -3.69 23.32 9.06
C THR A 3 -3.91 23.16 10.56
N ARG A 4 -5.03 22.60 10.92
CA ARG A 4 -5.39 22.30 12.32
C ARG A 4 -5.48 20.77 12.53
N ARG A 5 -5.35 20.36 13.77
CA ARG A 5 -5.72 18.98 14.15
C ARG A 5 -7.23 18.79 13.92
N ILE A 6 -7.55 17.66 13.32
CA ILE A 6 -8.94 17.22 13.09
C ILE A 6 -9.12 15.79 13.62
N THR A 7 -10.34 15.39 13.88
CA THR A 7 -10.65 14.01 14.26
C THR A 7 -10.58 13.06 13.08
N ALA A 8 -10.47 11.77 13.33
CA ALA A 8 -10.54 10.74 12.30
C ALA A 8 -11.86 10.80 11.50
N GLU A 9 -12.96 11.13 12.15
CA GLU A 9 -14.28 11.31 11.50
C GLU A 9 -14.30 12.52 10.57
N GLU A 10 -13.76 13.66 11.00
CA GLU A 10 -13.61 14.85 10.13
C GLU A 10 -12.71 14.55 8.93
N ALA A 11 -11.61 13.82 9.14
CA ALA A 11 -10.68 13.41 8.09
C ALA A 11 -11.36 12.47 7.07
N ARG A 12 -12.17 11.51 7.55
CA ARG A 12 -12.95 10.60 6.68
C ARG A 12 -13.95 11.38 5.82
N LYS A 13 -14.74 12.27 6.43
CA LYS A 13 -15.66 13.13 5.69
C LYS A 13 -14.97 14.04 4.67
N LEU A 14 -13.76 14.51 4.99
CA LEU A 14 -12.94 15.28 4.05
C LEU A 14 -12.50 14.42 2.87
N ALA A 15 -11.96 13.22 3.13
CA ALA A 15 -11.52 12.29 2.09
C ALA A 15 -12.69 11.89 1.17
N GLU A 16 -13.85 11.54 1.73
CA GLU A 16 -15.06 11.23 0.97
C GLU A 16 -15.51 12.37 0.04
N ARG A 17 -15.37 13.60 0.48
CA ARG A 17 -15.83 14.79 -0.27
C ARG A 17 -14.83 15.29 -1.29
N ARG A 18 -13.52 15.11 -1.04
CA ARG A 18 -12.44 15.78 -1.80
C ARG A 18 -11.66 14.86 -2.71
N LEU A 19 -11.43 13.60 -2.32
CA LEU A 19 -10.66 12.67 -3.14
C LEU A 19 -11.50 12.19 -4.32
N THR A 20 -10.90 12.21 -5.50
CA THR A 20 -11.45 11.56 -6.70
C THR A 20 -11.47 10.03 -6.53
N ALA A 21 -12.12 9.33 -7.43
CA ALA A 21 -12.17 7.87 -7.39
C ALA A 21 -10.77 7.24 -7.47
N GLU A 22 -9.90 7.79 -8.32
CA GLU A 22 -8.51 7.36 -8.49
C GLU A 22 -7.67 7.69 -7.25
N GLU A 23 -7.84 8.89 -6.67
CA GLU A 23 -7.13 9.27 -5.45
C GLU A 23 -7.53 8.42 -4.24
N ARG A 24 -8.79 7.99 -4.13
CA ARG A 24 -9.21 7.03 -3.09
C ARG A 24 -8.44 5.72 -3.21
N VAL A 25 -8.16 5.25 -4.43
CA VAL A 25 -7.31 4.07 -4.64
C VAL A 25 -5.87 4.38 -4.25
N CYS A 26 -5.33 5.54 -4.66
CA CYS A 26 -3.95 5.93 -4.33
C CYS A 26 -3.73 6.08 -2.81
N PHE A 27 -4.74 6.52 -2.09
CA PHE A 27 -4.71 6.77 -0.65
C PHE A 27 -5.59 5.78 0.15
N ASP A 28 -5.71 4.52 -0.33
CA ASP A 28 -6.45 3.43 0.34
C ASP A 28 -6.08 3.27 1.81
N LEU A 29 -4.83 3.54 2.18
CA LEU A 29 -4.36 3.47 3.56
C LEU A 29 -5.09 4.44 4.51
N PHE A 30 -5.73 5.50 3.99
CA PHE A 30 -6.58 6.33 4.83
C PHE A 30 -7.75 5.55 5.43
N SER A 31 -8.35 4.59 4.69
CA SER A 31 -9.41 3.75 5.22
C SER A 31 -8.96 3.03 6.49
N LEU A 32 -7.77 2.41 6.47
CA LEU A 32 -7.19 1.71 7.61
C LEU A 32 -6.75 2.66 8.75
N ILE A 33 -6.10 3.78 8.41
CA ILE A 33 -5.64 4.77 9.40
C ILE A 33 -6.82 5.37 10.15
N LEU A 34 -7.87 5.74 9.43
CA LEU A 34 -9.04 6.43 9.96
C LEU A 34 -10.07 5.51 10.64
N GLU A 35 -9.87 4.18 10.65
CA GLU A 35 -10.59 3.26 11.53
C GLU A 35 -10.29 3.55 13.01
N ARG A 36 -9.13 4.11 13.30
CA ARG A 36 -8.71 4.46 14.65
C ARG A 36 -9.25 5.83 15.05
N GLU A 37 -9.97 5.90 16.16
CA GLU A 37 -10.47 7.17 16.73
C GLU A 37 -9.33 8.09 17.18
N ASP A 38 -8.18 7.52 17.59
CA ASP A 38 -6.99 8.22 18.07
C ASP A 38 -5.96 8.51 16.95
N ALA A 39 -6.31 8.28 15.68
CA ALA A 39 -5.47 8.62 14.55
C ALA A 39 -5.07 10.10 14.56
N LEU A 40 -3.82 10.37 14.21
CA LEU A 40 -3.29 11.72 14.16
C LEU A 40 -3.55 12.33 12.79
N CYS A 41 -4.50 13.26 12.74
CA CYS A 41 -4.94 13.88 11.50
C CYS A 41 -4.79 15.41 11.55
N ARG A 42 -4.36 15.99 10.41
CA ARG A 42 -4.28 17.45 10.20
C ARG A 42 -4.80 17.79 8.81
N SER A 43 -5.43 18.95 8.68
CA SER A 43 -5.93 19.45 7.40
C SER A 43 -6.21 20.95 7.47
N ASP A 44 -6.16 21.60 6.30
CA ASP A 44 -6.71 22.94 6.09
C ASP A 44 -8.23 22.92 5.80
N GLY A 45 -8.83 21.72 5.74
CA GLY A 45 -10.24 21.50 5.44
C GLY A 45 -10.60 21.44 3.95
N ALA A 46 -9.62 21.63 3.05
CA ALA A 46 -9.88 21.73 1.61
C ALA A 46 -8.83 21.09 0.70
N HIS A 47 -7.54 21.35 0.94
CA HIS A 47 -6.50 21.08 -0.05
C HIS A 47 -5.46 20.07 0.40
N CYS A 48 -5.39 19.79 1.70
CA CYS A 48 -4.46 18.77 2.22
C CYS A 48 -5.10 17.94 3.35
N LEU A 49 -4.65 16.69 3.44
CA LEU A 49 -4.91 15.79 4.55
C LEU A 49 -3.62 15.04 4.89
N LEU A 50 -3.16 15.22 6.12
CA LEU A 50 -2.04 14.49 6.70
C LEU A 50 -2.63 13.53 7.74
N ALA A 51 -2.39 12.22 7.61
CA ALA A 51 -2.91 11.22 8.54
C ALA A 51 -1.91 10.10 8.80
N GLN A 52 -1.82 9.68 10.06
CA GLN A 52 -1.04 8.53 10.54
C GLN A 52 -1.74 7.87 11.73
N SER A 53 -1.54 6.57 11.88
CA SER A 53 -2.17 5.81 12.97
C SER A 53 -1.61 6.16 14.35
N ARG A 54 -0.31 6.44 14.45
CA ARG A 54 0.46 6.83 15.65
C ARG A 54 1.67 7.66 15.22
N GLU A 55 2.35 8.32 16.16
CA GLU A 55 3.51 9.18 15.87
C GLU A 55 4.69 8.45 15.20
N ASP A 56 4.83 7.15 15.45
CA ASP A 56 5.90 6.30 14.93
C ASP A 56 5.54 5.50 13.67
N THR A 57 4.31 5.69 13.15
CA THR A 57 3.85 5.02 11.92
C THR A 57 3.99 5.93 10.70
N PRO A 58 4.06 5.38 9.47
CA PRO A 58 4.16 6.18 8.27
C PRO A 58 3.04 7.22 8.15
N LEU A 59 3.43 8.45 7.81
CA LEU A 59 2.52 9.57 7.55
C LEU A 59 2.09 9.55 6.08
N TRP A 60 0.80 9.53 5.84
CA TRP A 60 0.22 9.67 4.50
C TRP A 60 -0.26 11.09 4.29
N VAL A 61 0.12 11.69 3.16
CA VAL A 61 -0.17 13.10 2.82
C VAL A 61 -0.87 13.17 1.48
N TRP A 62 -2.17 13.47 1.50
CA TRP A 62 -2.92 13.83 0.31
C TRP A 62 -2.89 15.33 0.09
N LEU A 63 -2.71 15.72 -1.17
CA LEU A 63 -2.70 17.11 -1.65
C LEU A 63 -3.66 17.23 -2.84
N SER A 64 -4.48 18.27 -2.87
CA SER A 64 -5.41 18.49 -3.97
C SER A 64 -4.69 18.86 -5.27
N HIS A 65 -5.36 18.65 -6.42
CA HIS A 65 -4.85 19.08 -7.72
C HIS A 65 -4.62 20.60 -7.80
N GLU A 66 -5.54 21.35 -7.23
CA GLU A 66 -5.42 22.79 -7.09
C GLU A 66 -4.89 23.10 -5.68
N LEU A 67 -3.58 23.03 -5.50
CA LEU A 67 -2.92 23.31 -4.23
C LEU A 67 -2.44 24.76 -4.22
N PRO A 68 -3.16 25.70 -3.56
CA PRO A 68 -2.68 27.06 -3.38
C PRO A 68 -1.37 27.11 -2.58
N GLU A 69 -0.51 28.09 -2.89
CA GLU A 69 0.79 28.24 -2.20
C GLU A 69 0.64 28.30 -0.66
N ALA A 70 -0.39 28.99 -0.17
CA ALA A 70 -0.69 29.04 1.26
C ALA A 70 -1.02 27.67 1.85
N ALA A 71 -1.74 26.81 1.12
CA ALA A 71 -2.05 25.44 1.56
C ALA A 71 -0.82 24.52 1.47
N GLU A 72 0.05 24.73 0.48
CA GLU A 72 1.34 24.05 0.38
C GLU A 72 2.24 24.40 1.58
N ASP A 73 2.30 25.67 1.96
CA ASP A 73 3.04 26.15 3.14
C ASP A 73 2.54 25.51 4.43
N GLU A 74 1.23 25.40 4.58
CA GLU A 74 0.59 24.81 5.74
C GLU A 74 0.80 23.28 5.81
N ALA A 75 0.70 22.58 4.68
CA ALA A 75 1.01 21.16 4.61
C ALA A 75 2.47 20.90 4.98
N ALA A 76 3.40 21.74 4.48
CA ALA A 76 4.82 21.66 4.81
C ALA A 76 5.09 21.94 6.30
N ALA A 77 4.39 22.90 6.91
CA ALA A 77 4.49 23.17 8.33
C ALA A 77 4.00 21.97 9.17
N GLY A 78 2.85 21.40 8.83
CA GLY A 78 2.32 20.20 9.48
C GLY A 78 3.25 19.00 9.37
N LEU A 79 3.89 18.82 8.21
CA LEU A 79 4.90 17.78 8.00
C LEU A 79 6.14 18.03 8.86
N ALA A 80 6.68 19.27 8.87
CA ALA A 80 7.84 19.62 9.68
C ALA A 80 7.60 19.42 11.18
N GLU A 81 6.40 19.73 11.68
CA GLU A 81 6.03 19.43 13.06
C GLU A 81 6.01 17.91 13.36
N SER A 82 5.56 17.08 12.42
CA SER A 82 5.58 15.63 12.57
C SER A 82 7.02 15.11 12.59
N LEU A 83 7.90 15.64 11.75
CA LEU A 83 9.32 15.31 11.72
C LEU A 83 10.06 15.75 12.99
N ALA A 84 9.67 16.88 13.59
CA ALA A 84 10.24 17.32 14.86
C ALA A 84 9.94 16.34 16.01
N ARG A 85 8.80 15.64 15.96
CA ARG A 85 8.45 14.58 16.93
C ARG A 85 9.09 13.24 16.60
N CYS A 86 9.16 12.90 15.32
CA CYS A 86 9.75 11.65 14.83
C CYS A 86 10.64 11.91 13.60
N PRO A 87 11.94 12.20 13.78
CA PRO A 87 12.84 12.46 12.65
C PRO A 87 13.01 11.29 11.68
N ALA A 88 12.79 10.06 12.16
CA ALA A 88 12.83 8.84 11.34
C ALA A 88 11.49 8.52 10.64
N LEU A 89 10.55 9.47 10.63
CA LEU A 89 9.22 9.28 10.06
C LEU A 89 9.29 9.00 8.56
N HIS A 90 8.63 7.94 8.12
CA HIS A 90 8.37 7.70 6.71
C HIS A 90 7.14 8.48 6.27
N VAL A 91 7.22 9.08 5.09
CA VAL A 91 6.15 9.93 4.53
C VAL A 91 5.79 9.46 3.14
N THR A 92 4.51 9.22 2.90
CA THR A 92 4.01 8.80 1.57
C THR A 92 3.09 9.86 1.01
N LEU A 93 3.36 10.29 -0.22
CA LEU A 93 2.55 11.28 -0.95
C LEU A 93 2.69 11.10 -2.47
N ASP A 94 1.86 11.82 -3.22
CA ASP A 94 2.00 11.95 -4.67
C ASP A 94 3.29 12.71 -4.99
N PRO A 95 4.24 12.11 -5.75
CA PRO A 95 5.55 12.71 -5.99
C PRO A 95 5.50 14.02 -6.77
N ASP A 96 4.52 14.16 -7.69
CA ASP A 96 4.43 15.36 -8.54
C ASP A 96 3.86 16.55 -7.74
N ARG A 97 2.81 16.32 -6.95
CA ARG A 97 2.18 17.36 -6.14
C ARG A 97 2.95 17.68 -4.87
N GLY A 98 3.70 16.71 -4.36
CA GLY A 98 4.41 16.82 -3.09
C GLY A 98 5.74 17.57 -3.12
N GLN A 99 6.30 17.87 -4.30
CA GLN A 99 7.65 18.46 -4.41
C GLN A 99 7.82 19.75 -3.60
N GLY A 100 6.87 20.67 -3.69
CA GLY A 100 6.90 21.93 -2.94
C GLY A 100 6.79 21.71 -1.44
N VAL A 101 5.89 20.82 -1.01
CA VAL A 101 5.71 20.45 0.40
C VAL A 101 6.98 19.83 0.97
N LEU A 102 7.61 18.88 0.26
CA LEU A 102 8.85 18.23 0.69
C LEU A 102 9.99 19.25 0.81
N ARG A 103 10.17 20.12 -0.18
CA ARG A 103 11.22 21.16 -0.15
C ARG A 103 11.02 22.11 1.02
N LYS A 104 9.82 22.66 1.22
CA LYS A 104 9.52 23.60 2.31
C LYS A 104 9.59 22.93 3.68
N ALA A 105 9.24 21.65 3.80
CA ALA A 105 9.39 20.89 5.04
C ALA A 105 10.87 20.64 5.36
N ALA A 106 11.71 20.37 4.34
CA ALA A 106 13.15 20.24 4.48
C ALA A 106 13.78 21.54 4.99
N GLU A 107 13.43 22.68 4.40
CA GLU A 107 13.89 24.00 4.84
C GLU A 107 13.52 24.31 6.31
N ARG A 108 12.33 23.86 6.75
CA ARG A 108 11.85 24.10 8.13
C ARG A 108 12.43 23.13 9.16
N SER A 109 12.65 21.88 8.78
CA SER A 109 13.12 20.83 9.70
C SER A 109 14.66 20.71 9.75
N GLY A 110 15.35 21.20 8.73
CA GLY A 110 16.78 20.97 8.52
C GLY A 110 17.13 19.55 8.08
N LEU A 111 16.11 18.72 7.79
CA LEU A 111 16.27 17.35 7.31
C LEU A 111 16.12 17.29 5.79
N THR A 112 16.69 16.25 5.15
CA THR A 112 16.62 16.05 3.70
C THR A 112 15.79 14.82 3.38
N PRO A 113 14.75 14.95 2.51
CA PRO A 113 13.97 13.79 2.09
C PRO A 113 14.77 12.92 1.11
N GLU A 114 14.73 11.61 1.32
CA GLU A 114 15.26 10.60 0.41
C GLU A 114 14.13 9.68 -0.05
N THR A 115 14.07 9.41 -1.34
CA THR A 115 13.16 8.43 -1.92
C THR A 115 13.50 7.03 -1.39
N VAL A 116 12.51 6.36 -0.81
CA VAL A 116 12.60 4.96 -0.36
C VAL A 116 11.98 4.05 -1.42
N LEU A 117 10.71 4.29 -1.75
CA LEU A 117 9.97 3.41 -2.63
C LEU A 117 8.94 4.19 -3.47
N PRO A 118 9.21 4.42 -4.77
CA PRO A 118 8.19 4.88 -5.70
C PRO A 118 7.26 3.71 -6.05
N MET A 119 5.95 3.92 -5.95
CA MET A 119 4.94 2.89 -6.16
C MET A 119 3.93 3.30 -7.23
N ASN A 120 3.70 2.44 -8.22
CA ASN A 120 2.53 2.51 -9.07
C ASN A 120 1.33 1.94 -8.33
N VAL A 121 0.20 2.61 -8.43
CA VAL A 121 -1.05 2.19 -7.81
C VAL A 121 -1.97 1.61 -8.88
N TYR A 122 -2.48 0.41 -8.64
CA TYR A 122 -3.34 -0.31 -9.57
C TYR A 122 -4.67 -0.68 -8.93
N ALA A 123 -5.73 -0.62 -9.75
CA ALA A 123 -7.04 -1.17 -9.41
C ALA A 123 -7.52 -2.15 -10.51
N CYS A 124 -8.32 -3.14 -10.13
CA CYS A 124 -8.93 -4.07 -11.07
C CYS A 124 -10.45 -3.85 -11.08
N ARG A 125 -10.97 -3.37 -12.19
CA ARG A 125 -12.43 -3.25 -12.41
C ARG A 125 -12.98 -4.40 -13.24
N LYS A 126 -12.11 -5.01 -14.07
CA LYS A 126 -12.44 -6.13 -14.94
C LYS A 126 -11.19 -6.97 -15.18
N LEU A 127 -11.32 -8.28 -14.97
CA LEU A 127 -10.23 -9.21 -15.26
C LEU A 127 -10.09 -9.48 -16.76
N SER A 128 -8.85 -9.57 -17.20
CA SER A 128 -8.48 -10.10 -18.52
C SER A 128 -8.31 -11.62 -18.43
N PRO A 129 -8.74 -12.37 -19.45
CA PRO A 129 -8.51 -13.82 -19.49
C PRO A 129 -7.02 -14.15 -19.45
N LEU A 130 -6.67 -15.15 -18.64
CA LEU A 130 -5.31 -15.67 -18.54
C LEU A 130 -5.29 -17.16 -18.87
N PRO A 131 -4.22 -17.64 -19.51
CA PRO A 131 -3.97 -19.08 -19.58
C PRO A 131 -3.64 -19.57 -18.17
N LEU A 132 -4.48 -20.43 -17.61
CA LEU A 132 -4.29 -20.98 -16.26
C LEU A 132 -3.45 -22.26 -16.35
N ARG A 133 -2.51 -22.34 -15.40
CA ARG A 133 -1.71 -23.52 -15.12
C ARG A 133 -1.63 -23.68 -13.60
N GLY A 134 -2.15 -24.80 -13.07
CA GLY A 134 -2.36 -24.97 -11.64
C GLY A 134 -3.66 -24.33 -11.16
N HIS A 135 -3.78 -24.12 -9.87
CA HIS A 135 -4.98 -23.57 -9.22
C HIS A 135 -4.66 -22.88 -7.89
N ALA A 136 -5.57 -22.02 -7.45
CA ALA A 136 -5.48 -21.38 -6.15
C ALA A 136 -6.00 -22.32 -5.05
N VAL A 137 -5.29 -22.37 -3.92
CA VAL A 137 -5.68 -23.15 -2.73
C VAL A 137 -5.63 -22.30 -1.48
N VAL A 138 -6.53 -22.60 -0.53
CA VAL A 138 -6.49 -22.03 0.83
C VAL A 138 -5.37 -22.72 1.62
N PRO A 139 -4.61 -21.99 2.44
CA PRO A 139 -3.54 -22.56 3.24
C PRO A 139 -4.03 -23.65 4.21
N ARG A 140 -3.29 -24.76 4.28
CA ARG A 140 -3.48 -25.86 5.22
C ARG A 140 -2.22 -26.06 6.07
N GLU A 141 -2.28 -26.90 7.11
CA GLU A 141 -1.16 -27.16 8.01
C GLU A 141 0.12 -27.59 7.28
N GLU A 142 0.00 -28.45 6.27
CA GLU A 142 1.14 -28.89 5.45
C GLU A 142 1.84 -27.78 4.68
N HIS A 143 1.15 -26.63 4.44
CA HIS A 143 1.71 -25.50 3.71
C HIS A 143 2.54 -24.53 4.59
N ARG A 144 2.53 -24.68 5.92
CA ARG A 144 3.24 -23.79 6.85
C ARG A 144 4.73 -23.59 6.50
N PRO A 145 5.51 -24.65 6.24
CA PRO A 145 6.95 -24.47 5.96
C PRO A 145 7.20 -23.65 4.69
N VAL A 146 6.41 -23.88 3.62
CA VAL A 146 6.57 -23.14 2.36
C VAL A 146 6.10 -21.70 2.50
N MET A 147 5.02 -21.41 3.25
CA MET A 147 4.57 -20.05 3.53
C MET A 147 5.63 -19.24 4.29
N ALA A 148 6.22 -19.81 5.35
CA ALA A 148 7.29 -19.18 6.10
C ALA A 148 8.51 -18.89 5.20
N THR A 149 8.87 -19.83 4.33
CA THR A 149 9.97 -19.67 3.37
C THR A 149 9.68 -18.54 2.38
N LEU A 150 8.46 -18.49 1.80
CA LEU A 150 8.06 -17.46 0.85
C LEU A 150 8.02 -16.07 1.50
N LEU A 151 7.55 -15.95 2.74
CA LEU A 151 7.54 -14.69 3.48
C LEU A 151 8.97 -14.16 3.68
N ARG A 152 9.88 -15.01 4.16
CA ARG A 152 11.30 -14.64 4.35
C ARG A 152 11.97 -14.27 3.05
N GLN A 153 11.69 -15.03 1.98
CA GLN A 153 12.19 -14.72 0.64
C GLN A 153 11.71 -13.32 0.17
N MET A 154 10.43 -13.00 0.39
CA MET A 154 9.85 -11.72 -0.01
C MET A 154 10.51 -10.55 0.74
N ALA A 155 10.64 -10.63 2.04
CA ALA A 155 11.25 -9.57 2.84
C ALA A 155 12.71 -9.33 2.45
N LEU A 156 13.47 -10.40 2.20
CA LEU A 156 14.85 -10.28 1.74
C LEU A 156 14.94 -9.66 0.33
N ASP A 157 14.05 -10.05 -0.59
CA ASP A 157 14.09 -9.59 -1.98
C ASP A 157 13.54 -8.15 -2.15
N ALA A 158 12.55 -7.74 -1.34
CA ALA A 158 11.90 -6.44 -1.45
C ALA A 158 12.54 -5.37 -0.55
N GLU A 159 12.96 -5.74 0.66
CA GLU A 159 13.38 -4.79 1.70
C GLU A 159 14.83 -5.00 2.13
N GLY A 160 15.49 -6.07 1.66
CA GLY A 160 16.83 -6.46 2.10
C GLY A 160 16.87 -6.87 3.57
N GLN A 161 15.72 -7.16 4.18
CA GLN A 161 15.60 -7.50 5.59
C GLN A 161 15.39 -8.99 5.80
N GLU A 162 15.99 -9.51 6.86
CA GLU A 162 15.76 -10.88 7.29
C GLU A 162 14.58 -10.93 8.29
N VAL A 163 13.57 -11.72 7.96
CA VAL A 163 12.49 -12.06 8.91
C VAL A 163 12.96 -13.24 9.77
N PRO A 164 12.93 -13.12 11.12
CA PRO A 164 13.25 -14.24 12.01
C PRO A 164 12.37 -15.46 11.71
N GLU A 165 12.94 -16.65 11.82
CA GLU A 165 12.24 -17.89 11.52
C GLU A 165 10.97 -18.07 12.36
N ALA A 166 11.02 -17.71 13.65
CA ALA A 166 9.87 -17.76 14.55
C ALA A 166 8.74 -16.84 14.07
N ALA A 167 9.04 -15.60 13.68
CA ALA A 167 8.03 -14.65 13.17
C ALA A 167 7.41 -15.13 11.86
N ALA A 168 8.20 -15.73 10.97
CA ALA A 168 7.68 -16.32 9.74
C ALA A 168 6.81 -17.56 10.01
N ALA A 169 7.16 -18.37 11.00
CA ALA A 169 6.36 -19.52 11.42
C ALA A 169 5.04 -19.08 12.07
N ASP A 170 5.05 -18.04 12.90
CA ASP A 170 3.86 -17.46 13.52
C ASP A 170 2.90 -16.90 12.47
N PHE A 171 3.43 -16.17 11.48
CA PHE A 171 2.64 -15.72 10.33
C PHE A 171 2.00 -16.90 9.59
N ALA A 172 2.80 -17.93 9.26
CA ALA A 172 2.30 -19.10 8.55
C ALA A 172 1.21 -19.83 9.35
N GLN A 173 1.37 -19.95 10.67
CA GLN A 173 0.37 -20.53 11.56
C GLN A 173 -0.93 -19.72 11.57
N ALA A 174 -0.82 -18.39 11.68
CA ALA A 174 -1.98 -17.49 11.69
C ALA A 174 -2.77 -17.50 10.37
N MET A 175 -2.12 -17.86 9.27
CA MET A 175 -2.74 -17.88 7.94
C MET A 175 -3.34 -19.24 7.56
N VAL A 176 -3.13 -20.29 8.33
CA VAL A 176 -3.78 -21.60 8.08
C VAL A 176 -5.30 -21.45 8.14
N GLY A 177 -5.98 -21.91 7.09
CA GLY A 177 -7.44 -21.81 6.95
C GLY A 177 -7.95 -20.39 6.66
N SER A 178 -7.07 -19.39 6.58
CA SER A 178 -7.48 -18.02 6.24
C SER A 178 -7.94 -17.96 4.78
N ASP A 179 -9.10 -17.41 4.57
CA ASP A 179 -9.62 -17.13 3.23
C ASP A 179 -9.08 -15.83 2.63
N ARG A 180 -8.29 -15.07 3.40
CA ARG A 180 -7.60 -13.85 2.94
C ARG A 180 -6.28 -14.15 2.24
N LEU A 181 -5.65 -15.30 2.50
CA LEU A 181 -4.41 -15.72 1.85
C LEU A 181 -4.69 -16.86 0.90
N LEU A 182 -4.16 -16.77 -0.30
CA LEU A 182 -4.19 -17.87 -1.28
C LEU A 182 -2.77 -18.28 -1.64
N LEU A 183 -2.60 -19.56 -1.89
CA LEU A 183 -1.39 -20.14 -2.47
C LEU A 183 -1.70 -20.59 -3.90
N TRP A 184 -0.70 -20.58 -4.78
CA TRP A 184 -0.81 -21.14 -6.12
C TRP A 184 -0.10 -22.47 -6.19
N GLU A 185 -0.85 -23.53 -6.49
CA GLU A 185 -0.37 -24.89 -6.61
C GLU A 185 -0.28 -25.31 -8.09
N ASP A 186 0.90 -25.76 -8.50
CA ASP A 186 1.19 -26.39 -9.79
C ASP A 186 2.23 -27.50 -9.55
N GLY A 187 1.74 -28.66 -9.08
CA GLY A 187 2.54 -29.75 -8.53
C GLY A 187 3.01 -29.46 -7.10
N ASP A 188 3.68 -28.32 -6.90
CA ASP A 188 4.07 -27.77 -5.60
C ASP A 188 3.50 -26.35 -5.43
N ILE A 189 3.61 -25.78 -4.23
CA ILE A 189 3.28 -24.36 -4.00
C ILE A 189 4.32 -23.47 -4.68
N ARG A 190 3.85 -22.62 -5.62
CA ARG A 190 4.68 -21.75 -6.46
C ARG A 190 4.61 -20.27 -6.09
N ALA A 191 3.50 -19.84 -5.50
CA ALA A 191 3.33 -18.44 -5.14
C ALA A 191 2.40 -18.30 -3.93
N MET A 192 2.49 -17.14 -3.27
CA MET A 192 1.65 -16.71 -2.17
C MET A 192 1.21 -15.26 -2.39
N ALA A 193 -0.04 -14.95 -2.07
CA ALA A 193 -0.55 -13.57 -2.03
C ALA A 193 -1.71 -13.47 -1.05
N MET A 194 -1.95 -12.26 -0.51
CA MET A 194 -3.03 -12.06 0.45
C MET A 194 -3.81 -10.76 0.25
N ILE A 195 -5.04 -10.76 0.75
CA ILE A 195 -5.84 -9.55 0.96
C ILE A 195 -5.47 -8.99 2.34
N ALA A 196 -4.72 -7.90 2.36
CA ALA A 196 -4.21 -7.31 3.59
C ALA A 196 -5.28 -6.52 4.35
N HIS A 197 -6.14 -5.82 3.61
CA HIS A 197 -7.17 -4.96 4.17
C HIS A 197 -8.39 -4.92 3.26
N ILE A 198 -9.58 -4.76 3.85
CA ILE A 198 -10.83 -4.47 3.14
C ILE A 198 -11.44 -3.26 3.85
N GLY A 199 -11.65 -2.19 3.11
CA GLY A 199 -12.25 -0.94 3.61
C GLY A 199 -12.71 -0.06 2.44
N ASP A 200 -13.68 0.80 2.67
CA ASP A 200 -14.18 1.80 1.72
C ASP A 200 -14.51 1.23 0.30
N GLY A 201 -15.04 0.01 0.25
CA GLY A 201 -15.39 -0.67 -1.00
C GLY A 201 -14.19 -1.22 -1.78
N MET A 202 -13.01 -1.26 -1.19
CA MET A 202 -11.78 -1.77 -1.78
C MET A 202 -11.22 -2.98 -1.02
N GLY A 203 -10.46 -3.82 -1.73
CA GLY A 203 -9.69 -4.90 -1.15
C GLY A 203 -8.23 -4.79 -1.57
N ARG A 204 -7.34 -4.46 -0.61
CA ARG A 204 -5.92 -4.28 -0.88
C ARG A 204 -5.17 -5.62 -0.87
N ILE A 205 -4.58 -5.95 -2.01
CA ILE A 205 -3.75 -7.13 -2.18
C ILE A 205 -2.29 -6.77 -1.87
N ASN A 206 -1.61 -7.59 -1.10
CA ASN A 206 -0.18 -7.49 -0.86
C ASN A 206 0.48 -8.87 -0.73
N THR A 207 1.73 -8.91 -0.28
CA THR A 207 2.49 -10.16 -0.03
C THR A 207 2.52 -11.08 -1.27
N VAL A 208 2.56 -10.46 -2.47
CA VAL A 208 2.62 -11.21 -3.73
C VAL A 208 4.05 -11.68 -3.96
N VAL A 209 4.29 -12.95 -3.73
CA VAL A 209 5.61 -13.58 -3.88
C VAL A 209 5.53 -14.86 -4.70
N THR A 210 6.48 -15.03 -5.62
CA THR A 210 6.69 -16.28 -6.38
C THR A 210 8.01 -16.90 -5.95
N GLU A 211 8.00 -18.21 -5.71
CA GLU A 211 9.19 -19.01 -5.43
C GLU A 211 10.25 -18.75 -6.49
N ARG A 212 11.53 -18.55 -6.08
CA ARG A 212 12.59 -18.03 -6.96
C ARG A 212 12.77 -18.84 -8.25
N ASN A 213 12.77 -20.17 -8.16
CA ASN A 213 12.96 -21.06 -9.31
C ASN A 213 11.72 -21.15 -10.22
N SER A 214 10.60 -20.59 -9.79
CA SER A 214 9.31 -20.58 -10.48
C SER A 214 8.96 -19.24 -11.11
N ARG A 215 9.83 -18.22 -10.96
CA ARG A 215 9.62 -16.88 -11.54
C ARG A 215 9.59 -16.91 -13.06
N GLY A 216 8.96 -15.88 -13.64
CA GLY A 216 8.82 -15.74 -15.10
C GLY A 216 7.74 -16.64 -15.73
N ARG A 217 7.05 -17.47 -14.93
CA ARG A 217 6.02 -18.40 -15.41
C ARG A 217 4.58 -17.90 -15.23
N GLY A 218 4.41 -16.66 -14.71
CA GLY A 218 3.12 -15.99 -14.58
C GLY A 218 2.33 -16.31 -13.30
N TYR A 219 2.88 -17.07 -12.36
CA TYR A 219 2.17 -17.48 -11.14
C TYR A 219 1.68 -16.30 -10.29
N ALA A 220 2.49 -15.24 -10.12
CA ALA A 220 2.05 -14.03 -9.43
C ALA A 220 0.79 -13.43 -10.05
N GLY A 221 0.77 -13.31 -11.39
CA GLY A 221 -0.41 -12.78 -12.11
C GLY A 221 -1.64 -13.68 -11.95
N MET A 222 -1.49 -15.00 -12.11
CA MET A 222 -2.61 -15.96 -11.95
C MET A 222 -3.17 -15.90 -10.52
N LEU A 223 -2.32 -15.88 -9.50
CA LEU A 223 -2.74 -15.80 -8.10
C LEU A 223 -3.39 -14.47 -7.76
N THR A 224 -2.82 -13.34 -8.23
CA THR A 224 -3.43 -12.02 -8.07
C THR A 224 -4.79 -11.95 -8.76
N ALA A 225 -4.94 -12.55 -9.96
CA ALA A 225 -6.23 -12.62 -10.65
C ALA A 225 -7.27 -13.40 -9.83
N ALA A 226 -6.89 -14.51 -9.19
CA ALA A 226 -7.80 -15.27 -8.33
C ALA A 226 -8.27 -14.45 -7.11
N LEU A 227 -7.39 -13.63 -6.49
CA LEU A 227 -7.78 -12.71 -5.42
C LEU A 227 -8.67 -11.58 -5.96
N CYS A 228 -8.37 -11.05 -7.15
CA CYS A 228 -9.23 -10.05 -7.79
C CYS A 228 -10.62 -10.60 -8.08
N GLU A 229 -10.73 -11.82 -8.61
CA GLU A 229 -12.01 -12.48 -8.86
C GLU A 229 -12.83 -12.62 -7.58
N LYS A 230 -12.18 -13.07 -6.50
CA LYS A 230 -12.80 -13.19 -5.18
C LYS A 230 -13.33 -11.84 -4.65
N LEU A 231 -12.56 -10.76 -4.76
CA LEU A 231 -12.97 -9.43 -4.31
C LEU A 231 -14.08 -8.84 -5.19
N LEU A 232 -13.96 -8.96 -6.52
CA LEU A 232 -14.99 -8.49 -7.46
C LEU A 232 -16.32 -9.21 -7.24
N ALA A 233 -16.30 -10.51 -6.93
CA ALA A 233 -17.52 -11.28 -6.60
C ALA A 233 -18.23 -10.78 -5.32
N GLN A 234 -17.50 -10.07 -4.44
CA GLN A 234 -18.03 -9.42 -3.25
C GLN A 234 -18.45 -7.96 -3.50
N GLY A 235 -18.36 -7.46 -4.73
CA GLY A 235 -18.63 -6.07 -5.09
C GLY A 235 -17.53 -5.10 -4.67
N LEU A 236 -16.34 -5.61 -4.33
CA LEU A 236 -15.20 -4.80 -3.92
C LEU A 236 -14.27 -4.53 -5.11
N THR A 237 -13.58 -3.40 -5.08
CA THR A 237 -12.53 -3.07 -6.05
C THR A 237 -11.18 -3.59 -5.55
N PRO A 238 -10.56 -4.61 -6.19
CA PRO A 238 -9.20 -5.02 -5.86
C PRO A 238 -8.21 -3.91 -6.20
N MET A 239 -7.26 -3.65 -5.30
CA MET A 239 -6.18 -2.70 -5.53
C MET A 239 -4.86 -3.21 -4.99
N LEU A 240 -3.75 -2.67 -5.47
CA LEU A 240 -2.42 -2.91 -4.92
C LEU A 240 -1.46 -1.75 -5.21
N TYR A 241 -0.41 -1.68 -4.39
CA TYR A 241 0.79 -0.90 -4.66
C TYR A 241 1.89 -1.80 -5.21
N ALA A 242 2.55 -1.35 -6.27
CA ALA A 242 3.64 -2.07 -6.90
C ALA A 242 4.88 -1.18 -7.00
N ASP A 243 6.04 -1.70 -6.59
CA ASP A 243 7.31 -1.02 -6.81
C ASP A 243 7.45 -0.60 -8.29
N ALA A 244 7.56 0.70 -8.53
CA ALA A 244 7.71 1.25 -9.90
C ALA A 244 9.00 0.77 -10.57
N GLY A 245 10.02 0.45 -9.77
CA GLY A 245 11.29 -0.12 -10.23
C GLY A 245 11.22 -1.60 -10.58
N ASN A 246 10.08 -2.29 -10.39
CA ASN A 246 9.91 -3.71 -10.72
C ASN A 246 9.04 -3.92 -11.97
N PRO A 247 9.63 -3.87 -13.19
CA PRO A 247 8.87 -3.98 -14.42
C PRO A 247 8.21 -5.35 -14.62
N SER A 248 8.70 -6.40 -13.94
CA SER A 248 8.12 -7.74 -14.03
C SER A 248 6.75 -7.79 -13.33
N SER A 249 6.67 -7.27 -12.10
CA SER A 249 5.42 -7.18 -11.34
C SER A 249 4.42 -6.27 -12.02
N ASN A 250 4.85 -5.07 -12.44
CA ASN A 250 3.97 -4.12 -13.13
C ASN A 250 3.34 -4.73 -14.40
N ARG A 251 4.14 -5.41 -15.24
CA ARG A 251 3.60 -6.13 -16.41
C ARG A 251 2.66 -7.26 -16.06
N ALA A 252 2.92 -7.98 -14.96
CA ALA A 252 2.04 -9.06 -14.52
C ALA A 252 0.65 -8.51 -14.13
N TYR A 253 0.58 -7.40 -13.40
CA TYR A 253 -0.67 -6.76 -13.00
C TYR A 253 -1.44 -6.16 -14.17
N GLN A 254 -0.76 -5.50 -15.10
CA GLN A 254 -1.39 -4.99 -16.34
C GLN A 254 -1.98 -6.13 -17.19
N LYS A 255 -1.29 -7.25 -17.31
CA LYS A 255 -1.78 -8.42 -18.09
C LYS A 255 -3.08 -9.02 -17.54
N ILE A 256 -3.30 -8.95 -16.24
CA ILE A 256 -4.56 -9.46 -15.64
C ILE A 256 -5.70 -8.45 -15.71
N GLY A 257 -5.48 -7.27 -16.28
CA GLY A 257 -6.50 -6.24 -16.44
C GLY A 257 -6.51 -5.20 -15.32
N MET A 258 -5.46 -5.12 -14.49
CA MET A 258 -5.33 -4.00 -13.55
C MET A 258 -4.94 -2.73 -14.29
N GLU A 259 -5.60 -1.63 -13.94
CA GLU A 259 -5.42 -0.31 -14.51
C GLU A 259 -4.64 0.58 -13.55
N ALA A 260 -3.71 1.38 -14.06
CA ALA A 260 -2.98 2.35 -13.25
C ALA A 260 -3.90 3.50 -12.82
N CYS A 261 -3.91 3.80 -11.52
CA CYS A 261 -4.71 4.88 -10.93
C CYS A 261 -3.86 6.10 -10.55
N GLY A 262 -2.54 5.95 -10.49
CA GLY A 262 -1.60 7.01 -10.12
C GLY A 262 -0.32 6.45 -9.53
N GLN A 263 0.43 7.33 -8.89
CA GLN A 263 1.66 6.99 -8.19
C GLN A 263 1.67 7.61 -6.80
N VAL A 264 2.29 6.94 -5.85
CA VAL A 264 2.68 7.48 -4.56
C VAL A 264 4.14 7.11 -4.29
N THR A 265 4.84 7.94 -3.56
CA THR A 265 6.25 7.68 -3.23
C THR A 265 6.44 7.79 -1.73
N GLU A 266 7.11 6.80 -1.19
CA GLU A 266 7.55 6.79 0.20
C GLU A 266 8.92 7.46 0.30
N TYR A 267 9.04 8.38 1.26
CA TYR A 267 10.25 9.11 1.60
C TYR A 267 10.63 8.85 3.05
N ARG A 268 11.94 8.81 3.31
CA ARG A 268 12.53 8.91 4.65
C ARG A 268 13.33 10.21 4.76
N TRP A 269 13.68 10.57 5.98
CA TRP A 269 14.39 11.83 6.24
C TRP A 269 15.73 11.57 6.92
N LYS A 270 16.73 12.37 6.54
CA LYS A 270 18.08 12.35 7.10
C LYS A 270 18.51 13.72 7.55
#